data_4cd59c572a8f13231ebe44110e874044
#
_entry.id   4cd59c572a8f13231ebe44110e874044
#
_cell.length_a   1.000
_cell.length_b   1.000
_cell.length_c   1.000
_cell.angle_alpha   90.00
_cell.angle_beta   90.00
_cell.angle_gamma   90.00
#
_symmetry.space_group_name_H-M   'P 1'
#
loop_
_entity.id
_entity.type
_entity.pdbx_description
1 polymer ?
#
loop_
_entity_poly.entity_id
_entity_poly.type
_entity_poly.pdbx_seq_one_letter_code
_entity_poly.pdbx_strand_id
1 'polypeptide(L)'
;IQLIYQVNVQLGAELEKDLLGRESVICRPAPDTRYRFVTMAESVFPNEAQQRPIVVGFGPCGILSALLLAQMGLRPIVLERGSNVRQRTKDTWGFWRKSQLNTESNVQFGEGGAGTFSDGKLYSQVKDKRHLGRKVLDEFVKAGAPPEILFLSKPHIGTFKLVTMVERMRAEIISLGGEIHFDTKVVRLLQEPFVDSKSNHLDTLTSEGANENIQRQVTGVCLADGTILNSRHIVMAMGHSARDTFSMLLKQGVYIEPKPFSIGFRIEHPQSVIDSARFGKNAGHVMLGAADYKLVHHCANGRSVYSFCMCPGGTVVAATSEEGHVVTNGMSQYSRNERNANSAIVVGINPETDYPGHVLAGIDLQRKLEKLAYELGGSDYSAPAQLVGDFLADEPSTALASAQPSYKPGIKLGDLSEALPEFAIEAIREAILVFDRKIKGFAMPEALLTGVETRTSSPICIKRGPDFQNLSMKGLYPAGEGAGYAGGILSAGIDGIKVAEALAVSLLGSTDSDVV
;
A
#
# COMPACT_ATOMS: atom_id res chain seq x y z
N ILE A 1 -3.69 -4.68 34.00
CA ILE A 1 -4.14 -3.94 32.79
C ILE A 1 -4.35 -2.50 33.20
N GLN A 2 -3.73 -1.56 32.49
CA GLN A 2 -3.94 -0.13 32.64
C GLN A 2 -4.51 0.41 31.33
N LEU A 3 -5.63 1.10 31.39
CA LEU A 3 -6.24 1.79 30.27
C LEU A 3 -5.82 3.26 30.33
N ILE A 4 -5.28 3.76 29.21
CA ILE A 4 -4.85 5.17 29.08
C ILE A 4 -5.78 5.83 28.07
N TYR A 5 -6.41 6.92 28.49
CA TYR A 5 -7.29 7.73 27.66
C TYR A 5 -6.72 9.12 27.46
N GLN A 6 -6.83 9.63 26.25
CA GLN A 6 -6.66 11.05 25.94
C GLN A 6 -8.04 11.57 25.57
N VAL A 7 -8.47 12.66 26.24
CA VAL A 7 -9.78 13.27 26.01
C VAL A 7 -9.61 14.73 25.61
N ASN A 8 -10.43 15.21 24.69
CA ASN A 8 -10.55 16.63 24.38
C ASN A 8 -11.72 17.20 25.19
N VAL A 9 -11.46 18.29 25.90
CA VAL A 9 -12.46 18.96 26.76
C VAL A 9 -12.59 20.40 26.29
N GLN A 10 -13.81 20.91 26.14
CA GLN A 10 -14.05 22.29 25.88
C GLN A 10 -14.22 23.02 27.22
N LEU A 11 -13.44 24.06 27.44
CA LEU A 11 -13.40 24.81 28.68
C LEU A 11 -13.66 26.30 28.39
N GLY A 12 -14.07 27.06 29.43
CA GLY A 12 -14.02 28.51 29.38
C GLY A 12 -12.58 29.03 29.39
N ALA A 13 -12.31 30.16 28.73
CA ALA A 13 -10.96 30.66 28.48
C ALA A 13 -10.10 30.86 29.76
N GLU A 14 -10.68 31.25 30.87
CA GLU A 14 -9.95 31.41 32.15
C GLU A 14 -9.50 30.07 32.72
N LEU A 15 -10.39 29.07 32.72
CA LEU A 15 -10.10 27.72 33.21
C LEU A 15 -9.08 27.00 32.30
N GLU A 16 -9.17 27.18 30.99
CA GLU A 16 -8.20 26.66 30.03
C GLU A 16 -6.81 27.21 30.29
N LYS A 17 -6.69 28.55 30.49
CA LYS A 17 -5.43 29.22 30.80
C LYS A 17 -4.83 28.75 32.13
N ASP A 18 -5.65 28.59 33.16
CA ASP A 18 -5.23 28.07 34.47
C ASP A 18 -4.70 26.62 34.35
N LEU A 19 -5.44 25.74 33.69
CA LEU A 19 -5.04 24.33 33.53
C LEU A 19 -3.78 24.16 32.67
N LEU A 20 -3.61 24.94 31.60
CA LEU A 20 -2.42 24.95 30.78
C LEU A 20 -1.17 25.45 31.54
N GLY A 21 -1.35 26.29 32.57
CA GLY A 21 -0.28 26.77 33.43
C GLY A 21 0.13 25.83 34.59
N ARG A 22 -0.62 24.75 34.83
CA ARG A 22 -0.35 23.81 35.93
C ARG A 22 0.61 22.71 35.53
N GLU A 23 1.82 22.68 36.07
CA GLU A 23 2.83 21.62 35.83
C GLU A 23 2.36 20.20 36.24
N SER A 24 1.40 20.10 37.18
CA SER A 24 0.89 18.82 37.71
C SER A 24 -0.14 18.13 36.81
N VAL A 25 -0.64 18.82 35.77
CA VAL A 25 -1.66 18.28 34.85
C VAL A 25 -1.06 18.13 33.45
N ILE A 26 -1.11 16.92 32.92
CA ILE A 26 -0.68 16.65 31.53
C ILE A 26 -1.81 17.12 30.60
N CYS A 27 -1.87 18.43 30.33
CA CYS A 27 -2.78 18.98 29.33
C CYS A 27 -2.03 19.83 28.30
N ARG A 28 -2.62 19.96 27.14
CA ARG A 28 -2.13 20.79 26.03
C ARG A 28 -3.31 21.26 25.19
N PRO A 29 -3.16 22.35 24.43
CA PRO A 29 -4.20 22.77 23.49
C PRO A 29 -4.56 21.64 22.54
N ALA A 30 -5.86 21.41 22.33
CA ALA A 30 -6.32 20.44 21.35
C ALA A 30 -6.01 20.97 19.93
N PRO A 31 -5.38 20.16 19.05
CA PRO A 31 -5.12 20.62 17.70
C PRO A 31 -6.42 20.79 16.91
N ASP A 32 -6.48 21.79 16.02
CA ASP A 32 -7.55 21.87 15.02
C ASP A 32 -7.31 20.81 13.95
N THR A 33 -8.12 19.76 13.95
CA THR A 33 -8.03 18.64 13.01
C THR A 33 -9.05 18.73 11.88
N ARG A 34 -9.79 19.86 11.79
CA ARG A 34 -10.79 20.06 10.73
C ARG A 34 -10.10 20.24 9.40
N TYR A 35 -10.54 19.46 8.41
CA TYR A 35 -10.06 19.62 7.04
C TYR A 35 -10.67 20.87 6.39
N ARG A 36 -9.85 21.63 5.68
CA ARG A 36 -10.26 22.81 4.88
C ARG A 36 -9.85 22.58 3.44
N PHE A 37 -10.78 22.80 2.52
CA PHE A 37 -10.50 22.69 1.09
C PHE A 37 -9.58 23.83 0.64
N VAL A 38 -8.56 23.50 -0.17
CA VAL A 38 -7.57 24.47 -0.71
C VAL A 38 -8.14 25.32 -1.84
N THR A 39 -9.13 24.80 -2.55
CA THR A 39 -9.87 25.49 -3.61
C THR A 39 -11.18 24.75 -3.89
N MET A 40 -12.10 25.40 -4.60
CA MET A 40 -13.37 24.83 -5.06
C MET A 40 -13.62 25.23 -6.49
N ALA A 41 -14.11 24.30 -7.30
CA ALA A 41 -14.52 24.59 -8.66
C ALA A 41 -15.82 25.43 -8.68
N GLU A 42 -15.97 26.27 -9.69
CA GLU A 42 -17.25 26.93 -9.97
C GLU A 42 -18.32 25.90 -10.37
N SER A 43 -19.58 26.24 -10.20
CA SER A 43 -20.72 25.35 -10.46
C SER A 43 -20.80 24.83 -11.89
N VAL A 44 -20.12 25.48 -12.83
CA VAL A 44 -20.12 25.18 -14.27
C VAL A 44 -18.94 24.30 -14.72
N PHE A 45 -18.13 23.77 -13.78
CA PHE A 45 -16.98 22.93 -14.15
C PHE A 45 -17.42 21.56 -14.72
N PRO A 46 -16.76 21.03 -15.78
CA PRO A 46 -15.78 21.72 -16.62
C PRO A 46 -16.47 22.69 -17.60
N ASN A 47 -15.87 23.85 -17.80
CA ASN A 47 -16.25 24.71 -18.92
C ASN A 47 -15.58 24.21 -20.23
N GLU A 48 -15.89 24.84 -21.38
CA GLU A 48 -15.39 24.40 -22.71
C GLU A 48 -13.85 24.32 -22.81
N ALA A 49 -13.13 25.12 -22.02
CA ALA A 49 -11.66 25.15 -22.02
C ALA A 49 -11.02 24.18 -21.00
N GLN A 50 -11.79 23.62 -20.07
CA GLN A 50 -11.31 22.79 -18.97
C GLN A 50 -11.57 21.31 -19.26
N GLN A 51 -10.59 20.49 -18.88
CA GLN A 51 -10.71 19.02 -18.97
C GLN A 51 -10.80 18.43 -17.58
N ARG A 52 -11.65 17.42 -17.43
CA ARG A 52 -11.77 16.68 -16.18
C ARG A 52 -10.48 15.96 -15.83
N PRO A 53 -10.05 15.95 -14.56
CA PRO A 53 -8.87 15.19 -14.15
C PRO A 53 -9.12 13.68 -14.26
N ILE A 54 -8.08 12.94 -14.64
CA ILE A 54 -8.11 11.47 -14.69
C ILE A 54 -7.36 10.91 -13.47
N VAL A 55 -7.92 9.88 -12.83
CA VAL A 55 -7.28 9.12 -11.76
C VAL A 55 -7.11 7.68 -12.22
N VAL A 56 -5.87 7.20 -12.35
CA VAL A 56 -5.53 5.85 -12.78
C VAL A 56 -5.26 4.99 -11.55
N GLY A 57 -6.11 3.99 -11.32
CA GLY A 57 -6.10 3.10 -10.15
C GLY A 57 -7.11 3.53 -9.08
N PHE A 58 -7.81 2.55 -8.50
CA PHE A 58 -8.86 2.76 -7.50
C PHE A 58 -8.57 2.01 -6.19
N GLY A 59 -7.29 2.03 -5.76
CA GLY A 59 -6.84 1.68 -4.42
C GLY A 59 -7.01 2.86 -3.44
N PRO A 60 -6.55 2.76 -2.17
CA PRO A 60 -6.76 3.79 -1.15
C PRO A 60 -6.32 5.19 -1.58
N CYS A 61 -5.20 5.31 -2.30
CA CYS A 61 -4.71 6.57 -2.84
C CYS A 61 -5.67 7.14 -3.90
N GLY A 62 -6.04 6.32 -4.90
CA GLY A 62 -6.94 6.75 -5.98
C GLY A 62 -8.35 7.08 -5.49
N ILE A 63 -8.88 6.30 -4.54
CA ILE A 63 -10.17 6.57 -3.90
C ILE A 63 -10.17 7.93 -3.21
N LEU A 64 -9.17 8.21 -2.36
CA LEU A 64 -9.11 9.48 -1.62
C LEU A 64 -8.80 10.65 -2.56
N SER A 65 -7.97 10.47 -3.61
CA SER A 65 -7.77 11.49 -4.64
C SER A 65 -9.07 11.80 -5.37
N ALA A 66 -9.76 10.78 -5.85
CA ALA A 66 -11.01 10.96 -6.59
C ALA A 66 -12.12 11.56 -5.73
N LEU A 67 -12.27 11.09 -4.48
CA LEU A 67 -13.24 11.63 -3.55
C LEU A 67 -12.99 13.12 -3.26
N LEU A 68 -11.75 13.50 -3.00
CA LEU A 68 -11.41 14.87 -2.70
C LEU A 68 -11.61 15.79 -3.92
N LEU A 69 -11.18 15.35 -5.11
CA LEU A 69 -11.44 16.08 -6.37
C LEU A 69 -12.95 16.23 -6.61
N ALA A 70 -13.74 15.19 -6.36
CA ALA A 70 -15.21 15.26 -6.48
C ALA A 70 -15.82 16.22 -5.45
N GLN A 71 -15.37 16.19 -4.18
CA GLN A 71 -15.78 17.13 -3.14
C GLN A 71 -15.43 18.58 -3.48
N MET A 72 -14.34 18.82 -4.20
CA MET A 72 -13.96 20.13 -4.73
C MET A 72 -14.72 20.52 -6.03
N GLY A 73 -15.63 19.67 -6.53
CA GLY A 73 -16.45 19.94 -7.72
C GLY A 73 -15.77 19.59 -9.06
N LEU A 74 -14.59 18.95 -9.05
CA LEU A 74 -13.78 18.70 -10.25
C LEU A 74 -14.19 17.46 -11.06
N ARG A 75 -15.21 16.70 -10.65
CA ARG A 75 -15.82 15.58 -11.38
C ARG A 75 -14.81 14.62 -12.02
N PRO A 76 -13.92 13.96 -11.26
CA PRO A 76 -12.84 13.14 -11.81
C PRO A 76 -13.35 11.95 -12.62
N ILE A 77 -12.54 11.48 -13.59
CA ILE A 77 -12.74 10.22 -14.30
C ILE A 77 -11.75 9.21 -13.71
N VAL A 78 -12.26 8.14 -13.13
CA VAL A 78 -11.43 7.08 -12.52
C VAL A 78 -11.36 5.88 -13.44
N LEU A 79 -10.15 5.37 -13.65
CA LEU A 79 -9.87 4.22 -14.52
C LEU A 79 -9.21 3.13 -13.67
N GLU A 80 -9.92 2.04 -13.42
CA GLU A 80 -9.42 0.87 -12.68
C GLU A 80 -9.33 -0.33 -13.62
N ARG A 81 -8.12 -0.95 -13.65
CA ARG A 81 -7.87 -2.09 -14.55
C ARG A 81 -8.64 -3.34 -14.18
N GLY A 82 -8.87 -3.54 -12.88
CA GLY A 82 -9.61 -4.69 -12.38
C GLY A 82 -11.08 -4.41 -12.16
N SER A 83 -11.79 -5.45 -11.74
CA SER A 83 -13.24 -5.43 -11.58
C SER A 83 -13.68 -4.69 -10.30
N ASN A 84 -14.97 -4.35 -10.23
CA ASN A 84 -15.60 -3.87 -9.01
C ASN A 84 -15.43 -4.89 -7.87
N VAL A 85 -15.51 -4.44 -6.62
CA VAL A 85 -15.13 -5.24 -5.45
C VAL A 85 -15.92 -6.54 -5.30
N ARG A 86 -17.17 -6.61 -5.78
CA ARG A 86 -17.98 -7.84 -5.71
C ARG A 86 -17.51 -8.89 -6.71
N GLN A 87 -17.25 -8.50 -7.94
CA GLN A 87 -16.71 -9.40 -8.97
C GLN A 87 -15.28 -9.80 -8.60
N ARG A 88 -14.44 -8.83 -8.23
CA ARG A 88 -13.09 -9.05 -7.75
C ARG A 88 -13.02 -10.05 -6.59
N THR A 89 -13.98 -10.01 -5.65
CA THR A 89 -14.07 -11.00 -4.57
C THR A 89 -14.30 -12.40 -5.13
N LYS A 90 -15.16 -12.57 -6.13
CA LYS A 90 -15.38 -13.87 -6.79
C LYS A 90 -14.12 -14.35 -7.50
N ASP A 91 -13.42 -13.48 -8.21
CA ASP A 91 -12.18 -13.81 -8.93
C ASP A 91 -11.09 -14.26 -7.94
N THR A 92 -10.91 -13.53 -6.84
CA THR A 92 -9.96 -13.86 -5.77
C THR A 92 -10.28 -15.21 -5.11
N TRP A 93 -11.56 -15.47 -4.79
CA TRP A 93 -11.98 -16.75 -4.23
C TRP A 93 -11.88 -17.88 -5.25
N GLY A 94 -12.09 -17.61 -6.54
CA GLY A 94 -11.87 -18.55 -7.64
C GLY A 94 -10.41 -18.98 -7.70
N PHE A 95 -9.48 -18.04 -7.57
CA PHE A 95 -8.06 -18.32 -7.50
C PHE A 95 -7.70 -19.15 -6.24
N TRP A 96 -8.12 -18.74 -5.06
CA TRP A 96 -7.78 -19.44 -3.82
C TRP A 96 -8.34 -20.85 -3.71
N ARG A 97 -9.48 -21.14 -4.35
CA ARG A 97 -10.15 -22.44 -4.25
C ARG A 97 -9.93 -23.37 -5.45
N LYS A 98 -9.61 -22.80 -6.62
CA LYS A 98 -9.58 -23.53 -7.88
C LYS A 98 -8.34 -23.25 -8.73
N SER A 99 -7.38 -22.49 -8.19
CA SER A 99 -6.17 -22.04 -8.91
C SER A 99 -6.47 -21.31 -10.24
N GLN A 100 -7.63 -20.65 -10.35
CA GLN A 100 -8.05 -19.89 -11.53
C GLN A 100 -7.69 -18.43 -11.35
N LEU A 101 -6.50 -18.06 -11.80
CA LEU A 101 -6.00 -16.69 -11.71
C LEU A 101 -6.63 -15.81 -12.81
N ASN A 102 -7.22 -14.67 -12.39
CA ASN A 102 -7.50 -13.54 -13.28
C ASN A 102 -6.39 -12.50 -13.10
N THR A 103 -5.54 -12.31 -14.10
CA THR A 103 -4.38 -11.42 -14.03
C THR A 103 -4.74 -9.94 -13.92
N GLU A 104 -5.95 -9.54 -14.32
CA GLU A 104 -6.43 -8.17 -14.24
C GLU A 104 -7.34 -7.91 -13.03
N SER A 105 -7.89 -8.98 -12.38
CA SER A 105 -8.79 -8.86 -11.22
C SER A 105 -8.43 -9.88 -10.14
N ASN A 106 -7.73 -9.46 -9.08
CA ASN A 106 -7.13 -10.35 -8.07
C ASN A 106 -6.85 -9.59 -6.75
N VAL A 107 -6.01 -10.14 -5.87
CA VAL A 107 -5.62 -9.47 -4.61
C VAL A 107 -4.92 -8.13 -4.83
N GLN A 108 -4.24 -7.93 -5.95
CA GLN A 108 -3.48 -6.71 -6.25
C GLN A 108 -4.30 -5.66 -7.02
N PHE A 109 -5.13 -6.10 -7.98
CA PHE A 109 -5.85 -5.26 -8.91
C PHE A 109 -7.36 -5.33 -8.69
N GLY A 110 -8.03 -4.20 -8.90
CA GLY A 110 -9.46 -4.02 -8.75
C GLY A 110 -9.82 -3.03 -7.65
N GLU A 111 -11.11 -2.73 -7.55
CA GLU A 111 -11.67 -1.76 -6.61
C GLU A 111 -11.20 -1.95 -5.18
N GLY A 112 -10.68 -0.89 -4.56
CA GLY A 112 -10.12 -0.88 -3.21
C GLY A 112 -8.62 -1.26 -3.13
N GLY A 113 -8.00 -1.70 -4.25
CA GLY A 113 -6.59 -2.05 -4.33
C GLY A 113 -6.20 -3.20 -3.39
N ALA A 114 -4.89 -3.46 -3.21
CA ALA A 114 -4.38 -4.53 -2.36
C ALA A 114 -4.85 -4.42 -0.88
N GLY A 115 -5.20 -3.21 -0.43
CA GLY A 115 -5.71 -2.96 0.93
C GLY A 115 -7.00 -3.71 1.27
N THR A 116 -7.86 -4.01 0.28
CA THR A 116 -9.14 -4.70 0.49
C THR A 116 -8.99 -6.10 1.05
N PHE A 117 -7.93 -6.83 0.66
CA PHE A 117 -7.62 -8.18 1.12
C PHE A 117 -6.45 -8.16 2.12
N SER A 118 -6.54 -7.31 3.14
CA SER A 118 -5.55 -7.17 4.22
C SER A 118 -6.21 -7.11 5.59
N ASP A 119 -5.44 -6.94 6.66
CA ASP A 119 -5.96 -6.66 8.01
C ASP A 119 -6.66 -5.26 8.10
N GLY A 120 -6.43 -4.40 7.11
CA GLY A 120 -7.02 -3.06 7.12
C GLY A 120 -6.47 -2.14 8.19
N LYS A 121 -5.18 -2.24 8.52
CA LYS A 121 -4.50 -1.37 9.49
C LYS A 121 -4.53 0.08 9.05
N LEU A 122 -4.88 0.96 9.98
CA LEU A 122 -5.05 2.40 9.76
C LEU A 122 -4.09 3.26 10.59
N TYR A 123 -2.95 2.73 10.98
CA TYR A 123 -1.92 3.53 11.64
C TYR A 123 -0.66 3.63 10.77
N SER A 124 -0.01 4.78 10.81
CA SER A 124 1.16 5.10 10.01
C SER A 124 2.18 5.88 10.84
N GLN A 125 3.45 5.81 10.45
CA GLN A 125 4.53 6.62 11.02
C GLN A 125 4.80 7.90 10.22
N VAL A 126 3.98 8.18 9.21
CA VAL A 126 4.10 9.40 8.39
C VAL A 126 3.88 10.63 9.27
N LYS A 127 4.78 11.62 9.15
CA LYS A 127 4.59 12.94 9.79
C LYS A 127 3.43 13.65 9.11
N ASP A 128 2.35 13.87 9.86
CA ASP A 128 1.10 14.46 9.36
C ASP A 128 0.77 15.74 10.16
N LYS A 129 1.48 16.82 9.86
CA LYS A 129 1.31 18.11 10.53
C LYS A 129 -0.06 18.76 10.27
N ARG A 130 -0.71 18.41 9.16
CA ARG A 130 -2.00 18.96 8.73
C ARG A 130 -3.18 18.10 9.14
N HIS A 131 -2.96 17.03 9.89
CA HIS A 131 -3.99 16.07 10.30
C HIS A 131 -4.82 15.49 9.15
N LEU A 132 -4.20 15.28 7.97
CA LEU A 132 -4.87 14.70 6.81
C LEU A 132 -5.31 13.25 7.07
N GLY A 133 -4.59 12.53 7.93
CA GLY A 133 -5.00 11.20 8.40
C GLY A 133 -6.34 11.23 9.11
N ARG A 134 -6.67 12.31 9.82
CA ARG A 134 -7.99 12.49 10.41
C ARG A 134 -9.08 12.61 9.34
N LYS A 135 -8.83 13.38 8.28
CA LYS A 135 -9.74 13.47 7.11
C LYS A 135 -9.98 12.11 6.49
N VAL A 136 -8.91 11.29 6.30
CA VAL A 136 -9.05 9.91 5.77
C VAL A 136 -9.97 9.08 6.66
N LEU A 137 -9.74 9.08 7.99
CA LEU A 137 -10.54 8.29 8.94
C LEU A 137 -11.99 8.78 9.01
N ASP A 138 -12.22 10.08 8.96
CA ASP A 138 -13.57 10.66 8.95
C ASP A 138 -14.35 10.22 7.69
N GLU A 139 -13.72 10.21 6.51
CA GLU A 139 -14.35 9.73 5.27
C GLU A 139 -14.64 8.22 5.34
N PHE A 140 -13.74 7.43 5.95
CA PHE A 140 -13.99 6.01 6.16
C PHE A 140 -15.17 5.75 7.09
N VAL A 141 -15.32 6.52 8.17
CA VAL A 141 -16.48 6.42 9.08
C VAL A 141 -17.76 6.83 8.39
N LYS A 142 -17.77 7.91 7.60
CA LYS A 142 -18.92 8.29 6.76
C LYS A 142 -19.31 7.17 5.80
N ALA A 143 -18.33 6.46 5.26
CA ALA A 143 -18.55 5.29 4.40
C ALA A 143 -18.90 4.01 5.18
N GLY A 144 -19.06 4.09 6.51
CA GLY A 144 -19.53 2.99 7.36
C GLY A 144 -18.43 2.13 7.97
N ALA A 145 -17.20 2.63 8.05
CA ALA A 145 -16.19 2.03 8.90
C ALA A 145 -16.58 2.18 10.38
N PRO A 146 -16.10 1.29 11.27
CA PRO A 146 -16.38 1.39 12.69
C PRO A 146 -15.92 2.73 13.28
N PRO A 147 -16.75 3.47 14.03
CA PRO A 147 -16.41 4.80 14.54
C PRO A 147 -15.23 4.78 15.52
N GLU A 148 -14.95 3.65 16.15
CA GLU A 148 -13.81 3.48 17.05
C GLU A 148 -12.44 3.66 16.36
N ILE A 149 -12.35 3.60 15.03
CA ILE A 149 -11.11 3.92 14.32
C ILE A 149 -10.64 5.36 14.54
N LEU A 150 -11.53 6.24 14.98
CA LEU A 150 -11.23 7.66 15.25
C LEU A 150 -10.48 7.89 16.55
N PHE A 151 -10.50 6.93 17.48
CA PHE A 151 -9.92 7.10 18.82
C PHE A 151 -9.04 5.92 19.30
N LEU A 152 -9.07 4.77 18.65
CA LEU A 152 -8.16 3.68 18.95
C LEU A 152 -6.73 4.00 18.51
N SER A 153 -5.73 3.62 19.31
CA SER A 153 -4.31 3.87 19.01
C SER A 153 -3.79 3.02 17.83
N LYS A 154 -4.38 1.85 17.60
CA LYS A 154 -4.04 0.93 16.50
C LYS A 154 -5.31 0.50 15.77
N PRO A 155 -5.97 1.43 15.06
CA PRO A 155 -7.24 1.13 14.40
C PRO A 155 -7.05 0.19 13.21
N HIS A 156 -8.06 -0.66 12.97
CA HIS A 156 -8.15 -1.54 11.80
C HIS A 156 -9.62 -1.73 11.40
N ILE A 157 -9.86 -2.16 10.16
CA ILE A 157 -11.21 -2.34 9.62
C ILE A 157 -11.52 -3.82 9.32
N GLY A 158 -10.52 -4.59 8.85
CA GLY A 158 -10.69 -5.97 8.42
C GLY A 158 -11.37 -6.11 7.04
N THR A 159 -11.05 -7.21 6.35
CA THR A 159 -11.34 -7.41 4.93
C THR A 159 -12.81 -7.21 4.55
N PHE A 160 -13.77 -7.80 5.25
CA PHE A 160 -15.19 -7.74 4.82
C PHE A 160 -15.83 -6.36 5.02
N LYS A 161 -15.44 -5.64 6.06
CA LYS A 161 -15.93 -4.26 6.27
C LYS A 161 -15.34 -3.29 5.24
N LEU A 162 -14.11 -3.54 4.79
CA LEU A 162 -13.48 -2.77 3.72
C LEU A 162 -14.28 -2.85 2.42
N VAL A 163 -14.81 -4.00 2.04
CA VAL A 163 -15.65 -4.18 0.84
C VAL A 163 -16.84 -3.21 0.85
N THR A 164 -17.62 -3.22 1.93
CA THR A 164 -18.81 -2.34 2.04
C THR A 164 -18.43 -0.85 2.08
N MET A 165 -17.34 -0.52 2.77
CA MET A 165 -16.84 0.86 2.85
C MET A 165 -16.45 1.39 1.47
N VAL A 166 -15.71 0.60 0.71
CA VAL A 166 -15.26 0.99 -0.64
C VAL A 166 -16.45 1.21 -1.58
N GLU A 167 -17.48 0.36 -1.54
CA GLU A 167 -18.71 0.54 -2.32
C GLU A 167 -19.42 1.87 -2.01
N ARG A 168 -19.46 2.26 -0.73
CA ARG A 168 -20.09 3.53 -0.33
C ARG A 168 -19.23 4.73 -0.75
N MET A 169 -17.91 4.65 -0.68
CA MET A 169 -17.02 5.70 -1.17
C MET A 169 -17.18 5.87 -2.69
N ARG A 170 -17.29 4.78 -3.44
CA ARG A 170 -17.62 4.83 -4.87
C ARG A 170 -18.94 5.55 -5.13
N ALA A 171 -20.00 5.18 -4.40
CA ALA A 171 -21.32 5.81 -4.54
C ALA A 171 -21.26 7.32 -4.27
N GLU A 172 -20.49 7.74 -3.27
CA GLU A 172 -20.29 9.16 -2.94
C GLU A 172 -19.57 9.90 -4.07
N ILE A 173 -18.49 9.36 -4.62
CA ILE A 173 -17.77 9.96 -5.77
C ILE A 173 -18.71 10.15 -6.97
N ILE A 174 -19.53 9.14 -7.27
CA ILE A 174 -20.50 9.20 -8.38
C ILE A 174 -21.57 10.25 -8.08
N SER A 175 -22.11 10.32 -6.86
CA SER A 175 -23.13 11.30 -6.47
C SER A 175 -22.64 12.75 -6.62
N LEU A 176 -21.34 12.97 -6.46
CA LEU A 176 -20.65 14.24 -6.65
C LEU A 176 -20.24 14.52 -8.12
N GLY A 177 -20.69 13.69 -9.07
CA GLY A 177 -20.44 13.86 -10.50
C GLY A 177 -19.15 13.25 -11.03
N GLY A 178 -18.44 12.44 -10.23
CA GLY A 178 -17.33 11.63 -10.71
C GLY A 178 -17.80 10.43 -11.55
N GLU A 179 -16.92 9.90 -12.39
CA GLU A 179 -17.15 8.68 -13.17
C GLU A 179 -16.11 7.63 -12.80
N ILE A 180 -16.51 6.35 -12.75
CA ILE A 180 -15.62 5.25 -12.43
C ILE A 180 -15.82 4.13 -13.46
N HIS A 181 -14.73 3.77 -14.14
CA HIS A 181 -14.69 2.72 -15.16
C HIS A 181 -13.82 1.57 -14.64
N PHE A 182 -14.45 0.43 -14.39
CA PHE A 182 -13.79 -0.83 -14.05
C PHE A 182 -13.42 -1.61 -15.32
N ASP A 183 -12.56 -2.62 -15.16
CA ASP A 183 -12.04 -3.45 -16.26
C ASP A 183 -11.42 -2.58 -17.38
N THR A 184 -10.85 -1.43 -16.98
CA THR A 184 -10.39 -0.37 -17.88
C THR A 184 -8.90 -0.08 -17.64
N LYS A 185 -8.06 -0.65 -18.50
CA LYS A 185 -6.60 -0.60 -18.40
C LYS A 185 -6.02 0.53 -19.25
N VAL A 186 -5.25 1.41 -18.63
CA VAL A 186 -4.44 2.41 -19.33
C VAL A 186 -3.16 1.73 -19.85
N VAL A 187 -2.89 1.86 -21.15
CA VAL A 187 -1.74 1.24 -21.81
C VAL A 187 -0.74 2.24 -22.36
N ARG A 188 -1.09 3.53 -22.44
CA ARG A 188 -0.21 4.58 -22.93
C ARG A 188 -0.66 5.97 -22.44
N LEU A 189 0.29 6.83 -22.11
CA LEU A 189 0.07 8.27 -21.94
C LEU A 189 0.13 8.95 -23.31
N LEU A 190 -0.77 9.88 -23.57
CA LEU A 190 -0.65 10.84 -24.67
C LEU A 190 0.15 12.02 -24.15
N GLN A 191 1.07 12.53 -24.96
CA GLN A 191 2.01 13.57 -24.54
C GLN A 191 2.43 14.45 -25.70
N GLU A 192 2.76 15.69 -25.40
CA GLU A 192 3.33 16.66 -26.33
C GLU A 192 4.56 17.35 -25.72
N PRO A 193 5.46 17.95 -26.52
CA PRO A 193 6.53 18.80 -26.00
C PRO A 193 5.93 19.95 -25.17
N PHE A 194 6.54 20.22 -24.00
CA PHE A 194 6.16 21.35 -23.15
C PHE A 194 7.14 22.48 -23.36
N VAL A 195 6.65 23.66 -23.78
CA VAL A 195 7.42 24.88 -23.90
C VAL A 195 6.95 25.82 -22.78
N ASP A 196 7.83 26.11 -21.83
CA ASP A 196 7.52 27.07 -20.76
C ASP A 196 7.54 28.51 -21.37
N SER A 197 6.36 29.08 -21.57
CA SER A 197 6.18 30.44 -22.07
C SER A 197 6.72 31.53 -21.13
N LYS A 198 7.12 31.16 -19.89
CA LYS A 198 7.71 32.08 -18.90
C LYS A 198 9.24 32.09 -18.90
N SER A 199 9.89 31.13 -19.55
CA SER A 199 11.35 31.15 -19.70
C SER A 199 11.74 32.04 -20.86
N ASN A 200 12.03 33.33 -20.60
CA ASN A 200 12.66 34.29 -21.52
C ASN A 200 14.17 33.97 -21.74
N HIS A 201 14.54 32.72 -21.94
CA HIS A 201 15.88 32.36 -22.38
C HIS A 201 15.84 31.93 -23.84
N LEU A 202 15.96 32.95 -24.69
CA LEU A 202 16.23 32.86 -26.13
C LEU A 202 17.74 32.59 -26.40
N ASP A 203 18.47 32.01 -25.46
CA ASP A 203 19.88 31.69 -25.60
C ASP A 203 20.10 30.18 -25.68
N THR A 204 20.65 29.80 -26.82
CA THR A 204 21.20 28.49 -27.20
C THR A 204 20.36 27.62 -28.14
N LEU A 205 20.06 28.15 -29.31
CA LEU A 205 20.00 27.34 -30.53
C LEU A 205 21.38 27.36 -31.19
N THR A 206 22.38 26.72 -30.59
CA THR A 206 23.64 26.45 -31.29
C THR A 206 24.18 25.09 -30.88
N SER A 207 24.26 24.24 -31.89
CA SER A 207 25.18 23.10 -32.09
C SER A 207 25.07 21.85 -31.21
N GLU A 208 24.78 20.75 -31.88
CA GLU A 208 25.30 19.40 -31.68
C GLU A 208 25.33 18.87 -30.23
N GLY A 209 24.23 18.26 -29.78
CA GLY A 209 24.11 17.59 -28.48
C GLY A 209 22.71 17.63 -27.82
N ALA A 210 21.72 18.19 -28.50
CA ALA A 210 20.41 18.48 -27.91
C ALA A 210 19.44 17.33 -28.03
N ASN A 211 19.48 16.37 -27.08
CA ASN A 211 18.35 15.42 -26.86
C ASN A 211 17.98 15.20 -25.38
N GLU A 212 18.46 16.04 -24.45
CA GLU A 212 18.35 15.67 -23.01
C GLU A 212 17.39 16.49 -22.14
N ASN A 213 16.72 17.57 -22.63
CA ASN A 213 15.86 18.37 -21.74
C ASN A 213 14.57 18.92 -22.35
N ILE A 214 13.93 18.24 -23.28
CA ILE A 214 12.57 18.64 -23.67
C ILE A 214 11.60 18.13 -22.60
N GLN A 215 11.16 19.04 -21.72
CA GLN A 215 10.08 18.77 -20.80
C GLN A 215 8.82 18.42 -21.60
N ARG A 216 8.06 17.41 -21.17
CA ARG A 216 6.84 16.96 -21.85
C ARG A 216 5.64 17.25 -20.98
N GLN A 217 4.47 17.32 -21.60
CA GLN A 217 3.19 17.45 -20.90
C GLN A 217 2.25 16.36 -21.33
N VAL A 218 1.51 15.77 -20.37
CA VAL A 218 0.43 14.83 -20.70
C VAL A 218 -0.72 15.57 -21.37
N THR A 219 -1.35 14.91 -22.35
CA THR A 219 -2.57 15.40 -23.03
C THR A 219 -3.72 14.40 -22.90
N GLY A 220 -3.49 13.21 -22.34
CA GLY A 220 -4.50 12.20 -22.15
C GLY A 220 -3.92 10.82 -21.90
N VAL A 221 -4.82 9.83 -21.96
CA VAL A 221 -4.49 8.40 -21.86
C VAL A 221 -5.11 7.64 -23.02
N CYS A 222 -4.46 6.52 -23.40
CA CYS A 222 -5.02 5.53 -24.31
C CYS A 222 -5.31 4.25 -23.52
N LEU A 223 -6.51 3.72 -23.67
CA LEU A 223 -6.97 2.50 -23.04
C LEU A 223 -6.61 1.26 -23.87
N ALA A 224 -6.72 0.07 -23.28
CA ALA A 224 -6.40 -1.18 -23.95
C ALA A 224 -7.29 -1.49 -25.17
N ASP A 225 -8.50 -0.98 -25.20
CA ASP A 225 -9.45 -1.10 -26.33
C ASP A 225 -9.21 -0.03 -27.42
N GLY A 226 -8.22 0.84 -27.26
CA GLY A 226 -7.90 1.93 -28.18
C GLY A 226 -8.63 3.25 -27.89
N THR A 227 -9.56 3.28 -26.93
CA THR A 227 -10.26 4.51 -26.53
C THR A 227 -9.26 5.57 -26.02
N ILE A 228 -9.46 6.82 -26.41
CA ILE A 228 -8.66 7.96 -25.98
C ILE A 228 -9.48 8.86 -25.06
N LEU A 229 -8.90 9.18 -23.91
CA LEU A 229 -9.46 10.16 -22.98
C LEU A 229 -8.48 11.31 -22.82
N ASN A 230 -8.91 12.53 -23.14
CA ASN A 230 -8.07 13.72 -23.07
C ASN A 230 -8.10 14.33 -21.66
N SER A 231 -6.93 14.58 -21.10
CA SER A 231 -6.76 15.35 -19.87
C SER A 231 -5.30 15.80 -19.74
N ARG A 232 -5.11 17.03 -19.27
CA ARG A 232 -3.79 17.57 -18.89
C ARG A 232 -3.44 17.35 -17.42
N HIS A 233 -4.29 16.63 -16.66
CA HIS A 233 -4.12 16.39 -15.25
C HIS A 233 -4.43 14.92 -14.92
N ILE A 234 -3.38 14.12 -14.71
CA ILE A 234 -3.50 12.66 -14.55
C ILE A 234 -2.82 12.23 -13.26
N VAL A 235 -3.59 11.69 -12.32
CA VAL A 235 -3.07 11.05 -11.09
C VAL A 235 -2.77 9.59 -11.39
N MET A 236 -1.52 9.15 -11.13
CA MET A 236 -1.08 7.76 -11.29
C MET A 236 -1.03 7.07 -9.92
N ALA A 237 -2.13 6.42 -9.54
CA ALA A 237 -2.34 5.74 -8.25
C ALA A 237 -2.46 4.20 -8.38
N MET A 238 -1.71 3.59 -9.31
CA MET A 238 -1.87 2.21 -9.79
C MET A 238 -1.38 1.11 -8.84
N GLY A 239 -0.83 1.45 -7.66
CA GLY A 239 -0.28 0.46 -6.72
C GLY A 239 1.09 -0.11 -7.15
N HIS A 240 1.72 -0.90 -6.26
CA HIS A 240 3.10 -1.37 -6.45
C HIS A 240 3.24 -2.59 -7.37
N SER A 241 2.14 -3.24 -7.73
CA SER A 241 2.14 -4.46 -8.55
C SER A 241 1.90 -4.23 -10.05
N ALA A 242 1.65 -2.98 -10.48
CA ALA A 242 1.37 -2.63 -11.88
C ALA A 242 2.68 -2.55 -12.72
N ARG A 243 3.41 -3.67 -12.81
CA ARG A 243 4.76 -3.77 -13.40
C ARG A 243 4.79 -3.43 -14.88
N ASP A 244 3.75 -3.80 -15.62
CA ASP A 244 3.54 -3.44 -17.02
C ASP A 244 3.37 -1.93 -17.20
N THR A 245 2.63 -1.29 -16.31
CA THR A 245 2.46 0.17 -16.30
C THR A 245 3.78 0.88 -16.00
N PHE A 246 4.59 0.38 -15.06
CA PHE A 246 5.92 0.95 -14.81
C PHE A 246 6.83 0.88 -16.04
N SER A 247 6.82 -0.27 -16.75
CA SER A 247 7.55 -0.42 -18.00
C SER A 247 7.05 0.54 -19.08
N MET A 248 5.75 0.74 -19.17
CA MET A 248 5.14 1.71 -20.10
C MET A 248 5.58 3.13 -19.77
N LEU A 249 5.50 3.55 -18.52
CA LEU A 249 5.90 4.88 -18.07
C LEU A 249 7.38 5.16 -18.34
N LEU A 250 8.27 4.21 -18.03
CA LEU A 250 9.71 4.35 -18.28
C LEU A 250 10.00 4.50 -19.78
N LYS A 251 9.38 3.66 -20.63
CA LYS A 251 9.52 3.74 -22.10
C LYS A 251 9.03 5.08 -22.68
N GLN A 252 8.11 5.73 -22.01
CA GLN A 252 7.57 7.04 -22.40
C GLN A 252 8.33 8.24 -21.80
N GLY A 253 9.47 7.98 -21.12
CA GLY A 253 10.35 9.03 -20.61
C GLY A 253 9.91 9.63 -19.26
N VAL A 254 9.01 8.97 -18.53
CA VAL A 254 8.69 9.35 -17.16
C VAL A 254 9.90 9.04 -16.26
N TYR A 255 10.34 10.02 -15.48
CA TYR A 255 11.51 9.88 -14.62
C TYR A 255 11.20 8.98 -13.41
N ILE A 256 11.90 7.86 -13.34
CA ILE A 256 11.75 6.81 -12.34
C ILE A 256 13.13 6.43 -11.80
N GLU A 257 13.22 6.20 -10.49
CA GLU A 257 14.44 5.72 -9.83
C GLU A 257 14.17 4.33 -9.20
N PRO A 258 15.19 3.45 -9.10
CA PRO A 258 15.09 2.24 -8.30
C PRO A 258 14.98 2.61 -6.82
N LYS A 259 14.31 1.75 -6.03
CA LYS A 259 14.04 1.99 -4.61
C LYS A 259 14.26 0.72 -3.80
N PRO A 260 14.92 0.78 -2.63
CA PRO A 260 15.05 -0.35 -1.72
C PRO A 260 13.68 -0.93 -1.34
N PHE A 261 13.63 -2.26 -1.20
CA PHE A 261 12.48 -3.00 -0.70
C PHE A 261 12.93 -4.20 0.14
N SER A 262 12.06 -5.15 0.44
CA SER A 262 12.43 -6.30 1.27
C SER A 262 11.81 -7.58 0.73
N ILE A 263 12.50 -8.69 0.94
CA ILE A 263 12.11 -10.03 0.54
C ILE A 263 12.17 -10.99 1.73
N GLY A 264 11.35 -12.04 1.74
CA GLY A 264 11.33 -12.99 2.84
C GLY A 264 10.23 -14.03 2.72
N PHE A 265 9.79 -14.53 3.87
CA PHE A 265 8.76 -15.54 4.04
C PHE A 265 7.64 -15.07 4.97
N ARG A 266 6.45 -15.65 4.84
CA ARG A 266 5.41 -15.60 5.87
C ARG A 266 5.66 -16.66 6.92
N ILE A 267 5.63 -16.26 8.20
CA ILE A 267 5.64 -17.18 9.33
C ILE A 267 4.26 -17.24 9.98
N GLU A 268 3.79 -18.44 10.28
CA GLU A 268 2.54 -18.70 10.98
C GLU A 268 2.79 -19.38 12.32
N HIS A 269 2.10 -18.87 13.35
CA HIS A 269 2.06 -19.47 14.69
C HIS A 269 0.61 -19.62 15.14
N PRO A 270 0.26 -20.55 16.01
CA PRO A 270 -1.00 -20.47 16.73
C PRO A 270 -1.13 -19.12 17.45
N GLN A 271 -2.26 -18.42 17.29
CA GLN A 271 -2.46 -17.10 17.91
C GLN A 271 -2.30 -17.18 19.43
N SER A 272 -2.71 -18.28 20.05
CA SER A 272 -2.57 -18.50 21.50
C SER A 272 -1.13 -18.47 22.01
N VAL A 273 -0.16 -18.88 21.20
CA VAL A 273 1.28 -18.80 21.54
C VAL A 273 1.70 -17.33 21.63
N ILE A 274 1.30 -16.54 20.64
CA ILE A 274 1.61 -15.10 20.60
C ILE A 274 0.89 -14.36 21.74
N ASP A 275 -0.39 -14.66 21.98
CA ASP A 275 -1.16 -14.08 23.09
C ASP A 275 -0.50 -14.36 24.44
N SER A 276 -0.11 -15.61 24.66
CA SER A 276 0.55 -16.03 25.92
C SER A 276 1.90 -15.35 26.09
N ALA A 277 2.71 -15.26 25.04
CA ALA A 277 4.00 -14.58 25.10
C ALA A 277 3.89 -13.07 25.35
N ARG A 278 2.82 -12.42 24.84
CA ARG A 278 2.62 -10.98 24.94
C ARG A 278 1.86 -10.55 26.19
N PHE A 279 0.88 -11.32 26.61
CA PHE A 279 -0.06 -10.93 27.66
C PHE A 279 0.06 -11.80 28.93
N GLY A 280 0.82 -12.89 28.89
CA GLY A 280 1.00 -13.82 30.02
C GLY A 280 -0.35 -14.28 30.56
N LYS A 281 -0.57 -14.15 31.88
CA LYS A 281 -1.82 -14.51 32.55
C LYS A 281 -3.07 -13.74 32.07
N ASN A 282 -2.90 -12.67 31.33
CA ASN A 282 -4.00 -11.88 30.77
C ASN A 282 -4.34 -12.28 29.30
N ALA A 283 -3.70 -13.31 28.75
CA ALA A 283 -4.06 -13.85 27.44
C ALA A 283 -5.55 -14.23 27.41
N GLY A 284 -6.22 -13.89 26.30
CA GLY A 284 -7.67 -14.12 26.17
C GLY A 284 -8.58 -13.09 26.84
N HIS A 285 -8.02 -12.05 27.49
CA HIS A 285 -8.84 -10.99 28.08
C HIS A 285 -9.52 -10.15 26.98
N VAL A 286 -10.84 -9.99 27.06
CA VAL A 286 -11.69 -9.35 26.04
C VAL A 286 -11.20 -7.95 25.60
N MET A 287 -10.66 -7.16 26.54
CA MET A 287 -10.18 -5.81 26.27
C MET A 287 -8.83 -5.77 25.52
N LEU A 288 -8.10 -6.87 25.49
CA LEU A 288 -6.78 -6.93 24.83
C LEU A 288 -6.89 -7.42 23.38
N GLY A 289 -7.88 -8.25 23.08
CA GLY A 289 -8.02 -8.89 21.77
C GLY A 289 -6.84 -9.79 21.43
N ALA A 290 -6.65 -10.09 20.16
CA ALA A 290 -5.52 -10.85 19.65
C ALA A 290 -4.22 -10.03 19.68
N ALA A 291 -3.15 -10.62 20.21
CA ALA A 291 -1.86 -9.95 20.36
C ALA A 291 -1.19 -9.71 19.01
N ASP A 292 -0.58 -8.54 18.86
CA ASP A 292 0.29 -8.18 17.75
C ASP A 292 1.76 -8.07 18.22
N TYR A 293 2.67 -8.04 17.25
CA TYR A 293 4.09 -7.75 17.49
C TYR A 293 4.72 -6.94 16.35
N LYS A 294 5.79 -6.23 16.69
CA LYS A 294 6.71 -5.60 15.75
C LYS A 294 8.13 -5.91 16.19
N LEU A 295 8.87 -6.60 15.34
CA LEU A 295 10.21 -7.12 15.63
C LEU A 295 11.20 -6.56 14.61
N VAL A 296 12.41 -6.32 15.04
CA VAL A 296 13.56 -5.94 14.21
C VAL A 296 14.83 -6.51 14.83
N HIS A 297 15.73 -6.95 13.95
CA HIS A 297 17.07 -7.40 14.31
C HIS A 297 18.06 -6.96 13.22
N HIS A 298 19.24 -6.53 13.66
CA HIS A 298 20.39 -6.24 12.80
C HIS A 298 21.34 -7.43 12.91
N CYS A 299 21.49 -8.17 11.82
CA CYS A 299 22.21 -9.42 11.75
C CYS A 299 23.72 -9.23 11.63
N ALA A 300 24.48 -10.27 11.98
CA ALA A 300 25.94 -10.28 11.90
C ALA A 300 26.49 -10.07 10.49
N ASN A 301 25.74 -10.50 9.45
CA ASN A 301 26.07 -10.26 8.03
C ASN A 301 25.73 -8.83 7.54
N GLY A 302 25.39 -7.90 8.46
CA GLY A 302 25.07 -6.51 8.15
C GLY A 302 23.64 -6.27 7.63
N ARG A 303 22.82 -7.31 7.48
CA ARG A 303 21.42 -7.18 7.03
C ARG A 303 20.49 -6.85 8.19
N SER A 304 19.39 -6.19 7.87
CA SER A 304 18.31 -5.95 8.83
C SER A 304 17.12 -6.83 8.49
N VAL A 305 16.66 -7.59 9.49
CA VAL A 305 15.46 -8.41 9.40
C VAL A 305 14.36 -7.82 10.27
N TYR A 306 13.14 -7.78 9.76
CA TYR A 306 12.01 -7.27 10.53
C TYR A 306 10.70 -7.98 10.22
N SER A 307 9.79 -7.94 11.19
CA SER A 307 8.41 -8.38 10.97
C SER A 307 7.65 -7.33 10.17
N PHE A 308 6.96 -7.76 9.12
CA PHE A 308 6.19 -6.88 8.26
C PHE A 308 4.74 -7.35 8.15
N CYS A 309 3.80 -6.41 8.15
CA CYS A 309 2.37 -6.69 8.00
C CYS A 309 1.87 -7.87 8.85
N MET A 310 2.21 -7.88 10.17
CA MET A 310 1.72 -8.89 11.10
C MET A 310 0.18 -8.85 11.17
N CYS A 311 -0.47 -9.99 10.98
CA CYS A 311 -1.92 -10.18 10.95
C CYS A 311 -2.34 -11.09 12.13
N PRO A 312 -2.81 -10.51 13.26
CA PRO A 312 -3.31 -11.28 14.38
C PRO A 312 -4.59 -12.02 13.99
N GLY A 313 -4.76 -13.25 14.49
CA GLY A 313 -5.93 -14.07 14.19
C GLY A 313 -6.31 -14.02 12.72
N GLY A 314 -5.36 -14.28 11.83
CA GLY A 314 -5.49 -14.12 10.39
C GLY A 314 -4.99 -15.31 9.59
N THR A 315 -4.92 -15.13 8.27
CA THR A 315 -4.54 -16.16 7.31
C THR A 315 -3.45 -15.65 6.37
N VAL A 316 -2.58 -16.54 5.92
CA VAL A 316 -1.70 -16.31 4.77
C VAL A 316 -2.52 -16.53 3.50
N VAL A 317 -2.38 -15.65 2.52
CA VAL A 317 -3.14 -15.69 1.27
C VAL A 317 -2.24 -15.58 0.05
N ALA A 318 -2.69 -16.20 -1.06
CA ALA A 318 -2.06 -16.02 -2.34
C ALA A 318 -2.37 -14.63 -2.89
N ALA A 319 -1.32 -13.84 -3.15
CA ALA A 319 -1.41 -12.47 -3.64
C ALA A 319 -0.85 -12.31 -5.06
N THR A 320 -0.83 -13.38 -5.82
CA THR A 320 -0.34 -13.48 -7.19
C THR A 320 -1.18 -12.64 -8.14
N SER A 321 -0.52 -12.02 -9.11
CA SER A 321 -1.14 -11.24 -10.19
C SER A 321 -0.55 -11.54 -11.58
N GLU A 322 0.47 -12.40 -11.65
CA GLU A 322 1.11 -12.84 -12.91
C GLU A 322 1.09 -14.37 -12.97
N GLU A 323 0.80 -14.95 -14.15
CA GLU A 323 0.76 -16.41 -14.34
C GLU A 323 2.13 -17.05 -14.08
N GLY A 324 2.13 -18.26 -13.49
CA GLY A 324 3.35 -18.99 -13.19
C GLY A 324 4.22 -18.38 -12.08
N HIS A 325 3.62 -17.60 -11.19
CA HIS A 325 4.30 -16.96 -10.06
C HIS A 325 3.56 -17.24 -8.76
N VAL A 326 4.26 -17.31 -7.64
CA VAL A 326 3.70 -17.39 -6.28
C VAL A 326 4.23 -16.25 -5.43
N VAL A 327 3.32 -15.53 -4.81
CA VAL A 327 3.62 -14.52 -3.81
C VAL A 327 2.60 -14.58 -2.68
N THR A 328 3.07 -14.49 -1.46
CA THR A 328 2.25 -14.54 -0.25
C THR A 328 1.95 -13.15 0.29
N ASN A 329 0.83 -13.02 0.99
CA ASN A 329 0.49 -11.87 1.82
C ASN A 329 -0.33 -12.37 3.03
N GLY A 330 -0.66 -11.49 3.97
CA GLY A 330 -1.51 -11.81 5.10
C GLY A 330 -2.77 -10.96 5.13
N MET A 331 -3.86 -11.54 5.61
CA MET A 331 -5.09 -10.81 5.89
C MET A 331 -5.70 -11.23 7.23
N SER A 332 -6.53 -10.37 7.81
CA SER A 332 -7.37 -10.69 8.96
C SER A 332 -8.77 -10.14 8.78
N GLN A 333 -9.74 -10.79 9.39
CA GLN A 333 -11.06 -10.23 9.59
C GLN A 333 -11.04 -9.18 10.71
N TYR A 334 -12.10 -8.40 10.82
CA TYR A 334 -12.24 -7.43 11.91
C TYR A 334 -12.16 -8.09 13.31
N SER A 335 -12.74 -9.27 13.46
CA SER A 335 -12.72 -10.02 14.72
C SER A 335 -11.34 -10.55 15.11
N ARG A 336 -10.41 -10.70 14.13
CA ARG A 336 -9.09 -11.29 14.34
C ARG A 336 -9.15 -12.63 15.08
N ASN A 337 -10.09 -13.49 14.70
CA ASN A 337 -10.46 -14.71 15.43
C ASN A 337 -10.12 -15.99 14.66
N GLU A 338 -9.23 -15.91 13.68
CA GLU A 338 -8.70 -17.10 13.02
C GLU A 338 -7.65 -17.77 13.94
N ARG A 339 -7.37 -19.04 13.67
CA ARG A 339 -6.47 -19.86 14.49
C ARG A 339 -5.05 -19.29 14.60
N ASN A 340 -4.52 -18.77 13.50
CA ASN A 340 -3.12 -18.41 13.40
C ASN A 340 -2.90 -16.90 13.49
N ALA A 341 -1.78 -16.52 14.10
CA ALA A 341 -1.10 -15.26 13.87
C ALA A 341 -0.13 -15.44 12.70
N ASN A 342 -0.05 -14.50 11.76
CA ASN A 342 0.97 -14.55 10.73
C ASN A 342 1.65 -13.20 10.50
N SER A 343 2.90 -13.23 10.04
CA SER A 343 3.68 -12.05 9.70
C SER A 343 4.69 -12.39 8.62
N ALA A 344 5.01 -11.46 7.74
CA ALA A 344 6.22 -11.59 6.96
C ALA A 344 7.46 -11.37 7.86
N ILE A 345 8.50 -12.15 7.62
CA ILE A 345 9.85 -11.97 8.14
C ILE A 345 10.71 -11.66 6.92
N VAL A 346 11.16 -10.42 6.83
CA VAL A 346 11.76 -9.90 5.60
C VAL A 346 13.10 -9.24 5.83
N VAL A 347 13.97 -9.36 4.84
CA VAL A 347 15.32 -8.80 4.78
C VAL A 347 15.33 -7.61 3.85
N GLY A 348 15.86 -6.48 4.27
CA GLY A 348 16.05 -5.30 3.44
C GLY A 348 17.10 -5.54 2.35
N ILE A 349 16.78 -5.13 1.12
CA ILE A 349 17.66 -5.20 -0.05
C ILE A 349 17.75 -3.86 -0.77
N ASN A 350 18.89 -3.60 -1.40
CA ASN A 350 19.24 -2.33 -2.01
C ASN A 350 19.54 -2.46 -3.51
N PRO A 351 19.19 -1.44 -4.32
CA PRO A 351 19.47 -1.43 -5.75
C PRO A 351 20.96 -1.59 -6.11
N GLU A 352 21.83 -0.95 -5.33
CA GLU A 352 23.27 -0.88 -5.64
C GLU A 352 23.99 -2.21 -5.44
N THR A 353 23.54 -3.02 -4.46
CA THR A 353 24.23 -4.24 -4.06
C THR A 353 23.53 -5.53 -4.46
N ASP A 354 22.18 -5.53 -4.44
CA ASP A 354 21.41 -6.78 -4.53
C ASP A 354 20.72 -6.97 -5.88
N TYR A 355 20.43 -5.88 -6.58
CA TYR A 355 19.85 -5.90 -7.94
C TYR A 355 20.33 -4.73 -8.79
N PRO A 356 21.66 -4.61 -8.98
CA PRO A 356 22.24 -3.55 -9.82
C PRO A 356 21.79 -3.70 -11.28
N GLY A 357 21.89 -2.61 -12.04
CA GLY A 357 21.59 -2.60 -13.47
C GLY A 357 20.62 -1.50 -13.86
N HIS A 358 19.49 -1.86 -14.47
CA HIS A 358 18.51 -0.86 -14.93
C HIS A 358 17.45 -0.54 -13.87
N VAL A 359 16.72 0.54 -14.09
CA VAL A 359 15.72 1.10 -13.14
C VAL A 359 14.68 0.06 -12.67
N LEU A 360 14.31 -0.91 -13.51
CA LEU A 360 13.31 -1.94 -13.19
C LEU A 360 13.92 -3.27 -12.70
N ALA A 361 15.24 -3.33 -12.45
CA ALA A 361 15.92 -4.56 -12.02
C ALA A 361 15.32 -5.18 -10.74
N GLY A 362 14.79 -4.35 -9.82
CA GLY A 362 14.07 -4.83 -8.65
C GLY A 362 12.78 -5.59 -9.00
N ILE A 363 12.09 -5.21 -10.07
CA ILE A 363 10.91 -5.94 -10.58
C ILE A 363 11.33 -7.30 -11.15
N ASP A 364 12.44 -7.35 -11.88
CA ASP A 364 12.94 -8.61 -12.44
C ASP A 364 13.38 -9.57 -11.34
N LEU A 365 14.01 -9.05 -10.27
CA LEU A 365 14.32 -9.85 -9.09
C LEU A 365 13.04 -10.41 -8.44
N GLN A 366 12.02 -9.58 -8.23
CA GLN A 366 10.74 -10.06 -7.69
C GLN A 366 10.15 -11.18 -8.55
N ARG A 367 10.09 -11.02 -9.88
CA ARG A 367 9.60 -12.04 -10.81
C ARG A 367 10.40 -13.32 -10.73
N LYS A 368 11.73 -13.22 -10.70
CA LYS A 368 12.62 -14.37 -10.56
C LYS A 368 12.30 -15.18 -9.30
N LEU A 369 12.18 -14.52 -8.14
CA LEU A 369 11.90 -15.19 -6.87
C LEU A 369 10.47 -15.75 -6.81
N GLU A 370 9.49 -15.03 -7.34
CA GLU A 370 8.09 -15.47 -7.40
C GLU A 370 7.90 -16.66 -8.34
N LYS A 371 8.62 -16.70 -9.47
CA LYS A 371 8.65 -17.83 -10.39
C LYS A 371 9.31 -19.06 -9.76
N LEU A 372 10.45 -18.88 -9.11
CA LEU A 372 11.13 -19.95 -8.39
C LEU A 372 10.24 -20.55 -7.30
N ALA A 373 9.53 -19.70 -6.54
CA ALA A 373 8.56 -20.15 -5.55
C ALA A 373 7.40 -20.95 -6.18
N TYR A 374 6.94 -20.57 -7.37
CA TYR A 374 5.94 -21.34 -8.12
C TYR A 374 6.46 -22.73 -8.48
N GLU A 375 7.69 -22.85 -8.98
CA GLU A 375 8.33 -24.12 -9.34
C GLU A 375 8.55 -25.01 -8.11
N LEU A 376 9.08 -24.48 -7.02
CA LEU A 376 9.26 -25.18 -5.75
C LEU A 376 7.92 -25.62 -5.13
N GLY A 377 6.87 -24.80 -5.29
CA GLY A 377 5.51 -25.11 -4.88
C GLY A 377 4.82 -26.21 -5.68
N GLY A 378 5.40 -26.66 -6.79
CA GLY A 378 4.84 -27.76 -7.63
C GLY A 378 4.13 -27.30 -8.88
N SER A 379 4.25 -26.03 -9.25
CA SER A 379 3.72 -25.41 -10.48
C SER A 379 2.18 -25.46 -10.62
N ASP A 380 1.48 -25.40 -9.48
CA ASP A 380 0.01 -25.43 -9.40
C ASP A 380 -0.56 -24.33 -8.50
N TYR A 381 0.26 -23.30 -8.20
CA TYR A 381 0.01 -22.22 -7.25
C TYR A 381 0.01 -22.62 -5.77
N SER A 382 0.34 -23.87 -5.43
CA SER A 382 0.74 -24.19 -4.06
C SER A 382 2.00 -23.41 -3.70
N ALA A 383 2.09 -22.93 -2.47
CA ALA A 383 3.27 -22.22 -2.01
C ALA A 383 4.30 -23.19 -1.43
N PRO A 384 5.61 -23.01 -1.67
CA PRO A 384 6.64 -23.76 -0.98
C PRO A 384 6.61 -23.40 0.51
N ALA A 385 6.77 -24.42 1.37
CA ALA A 385 6.69 -24.23 2.82
C ALA A 385 7.65 -25.15 3.56
N GLN A 386 8.07 -24.72 4.75
CA GLN A 386 9.00 -25.45 5.61
C GLN A 386 8.68 -25.16 7.09
N LEU A 387 8.78 -26.17 7.95
CA LEU A 387 8.68 -25.98 9.39
C LEU A 387 9.88 -25.18 9.89
N VAL A 388 9.67 -24.33 10.89
CA VAL A 388 10.75 -23.49 11.46
C VAL A 388 11.87 -24.35 12.05
N GLY A 389 11.55 -25.47 12.71
CA GLY A 389 12.55 -26.39 13.24
C GLY A 389 13.49 -26.92 12.16
N ASP A 390 12.93 -27.41 11.06
CA ASP A 390 13.67 -27.97 9.94
C ASP A 390 14.47 -26.86 9.20
N PHE A 391 13.88 -25.68 9.00
CA PHE A 391 14.55 -24.53 8.43
C PHE A 391 15.78 -24.10 9.22
N LEU A 392 15.70 -24.12 10.57
CA LEU A 392 16.83 -23.81 11.45
C LEU A 392 17.89 -24.92 11.49
N ALA A 393 17.48 -26.18 11.27
CA ALA A 393 18.37 -27.33 11.18
C ALA A 393 19.01 -27.52 9.80
N ASP A 394 18.59 -26.72 8.80
CA ASP A 394 19.01 -26.85 7.38
C ASP A 394 18.59 -28.19 6.76
N GLU A 395 17.38 -28.64 7.07
CA GLU A 395 16.82 -29.90 6.62
C GLU A 395 15.44 -29.66 5.93
N PRO A 396 15.11 -30.35 4.83
CA PRO A 396 13.81 -30.20 4.20
C PRO A 396 12.69 -30.76 5.06
N SER A 397 11.53 -30.09 5.09
CA SER A 397 10.33 -30.60 5.75
C SER A 397 9.62 -31.64 4.88
N THR A 398 9.21 -32.77 5.50
CA THR A 398 8.51 -33.85 4.81
C THR A 398 7.09 -34.11 5.35
N ALA A 399 6.77 -33.61 6.55
CA ALA A 399 5.47 -33.80 7.20
C ALA A 399 5.10 -32.57 8.02
N LEU A 400 3.81 -32.31 8.17
CA LEU A 400 3.27 -31.12 8.87
C LEU A 400 3.15 -31.30 10.38
N ALA A 401 3.54 -32.29 11.05
CA ALA A 401 3.36 -32.45 12.50
C ALA A 401 2.01 -31.83 12.99
N SER A 402 2.03 -30.88 13.92
CA SER A 402 0.83 -30.19 14.44
C SER A 402 0.47 -28.90 13.68
N ALA A 403 1.31 -28.45 12.76
CA ALA A 403 1.09 -27.22 12.00
C ALA A 403 -0.14 -27.34 11.09
N GLN A 404 -0.92 -26.28 11.04
CA GLN A 404 -2.07 -26.18 10.13
C GLN A 404 -1.92 -24.93 9.28
N PRO A 405 -1.46 -25.07 8.03
CA PRO A 405 -1.27 -23.96 7.11
C PRO A 405 -2.60 -23.30 6.77
N SER A 406 -2.60 -21.98 6.68
CA SER A 406 -3.78 -21.23 6.27
C SER A 406 -3.78 -20.87 4.79
N TYR A 407 -2.63 -20.93 4.11
CA TYR A 407 -2.49 -20.55 2.70
C TYR A 407 -3.38 -21.39 1.76
N LYS A 408 -4.04 -20.70 0.87
CA LYS A 408 -4.80 -21.27 -0.24
C LYS A 408 -4.24 -20.72 -1.55
N PRO A 409 -4.04 -21.56 -2.58
CA PRO A 409 -4.60 -22.92 -2.92
C PRO A 409 -4.08 -24.07 -2.08
N GLY A 410 -2.86 -24.04 -1.54
CA GLY A 410 -2.26 -25.11 -0.77
C GLY A 410 -0.76 -24.92 -0.60
N ILE A 411 -0.11 -25.80 0.13
CA ILE A 411 1.34 -25.75 0.32
C ILE A 411 2.00 -27.03 -0.17
N LYS A 412 3.28 -26.94 -0.55
CA LYS A 412 4.18 -28.07 -0.77
C LYS A 412 5.35 -27.95 0.19
N LEU A 413 5.51 -28.95 1.02
CA LEU A 413 6.65 -29.02 1.95
C LEU A 413 7.95 -29.30 1.18
N GLY A 414 9.04 -28.72 1.65
CA GLY A 414 10.36 -28.89 1.08
C GLY A 414 11.40 -28.02 1.79
N ASP A 415 12.42 -27.61 1.05
CA ASP A 415 13.48 -26.72 1.50
C ASP A 415 13.25 -25.31 0.95
N LEU A 416 13.14 -24.33 1.84
CA LEU A 416 12.99 -22.91 1.49
C LEU A 416 14.33 -22.19 1.26
N SER A 417 15.47 -22.84 1.54
CA SER A 417 16.78 -22.22 1.31
C SER A 417 17.03 -21.92 -0.17
N GLU A 418 16.37 -22.67 -1.07
CA GLU A 418 16.44 -22.45 -2.52
C GLU A 418 15.59 -21.25 -3.00
N ALA A 419 14.62 -20.78 -2.18
CA ALA A 419 13.63 -19.78 -2.61
C ALA A 419 14.15 -18.34 -2.57
N LEU A 420 15.20 -18.05 -1.81
CA LEU A 420 15.79 -16.71 -1.62
C LEU A 420 17.32 -16.76 -1.71
N PRO A 421 17.99 -15.63 -1.93
CA PRO A 421 19.45 -15.55 -1.85
C PRO A 421 19.98 -15.97 -0.48
N GLU A 422 21.15 -16.64 -0.47
CA GLU A 422 21.80 -17.20 0.72
C GLU A 422 21.92 -16.19 1.87
N PHE A 423 22.35 -14.96 1.60
CA PHE A 423 22.46 -13.91 2.63
C PHE A 423 21.12 -13.61 3.33
N ALA A 424 20.00 -13.79 2.64
CA ALA A 424 18.67 -13.58 3.21
C ALA A 424 18.24 -14.77 4.07
N ILE A 425 18.56 -16.00 3.64
CA ILE A 425 18.32 -17.22 4.42
C ILE A 425 19.09 -17.17 5.75
N GLU A 426 20.39 -16.88 5.71
CA GLU A 426 21.24 -16.73 6.91
C GLU A 426 20.67 -15.68 7.87
N ALA A 427 20.32 -14.50 7.34
CA ALA A 427 19.77 -13.41 8.14
C ALA A 427 18.43 -13.79 8.80
N ILE A 428 17.54 -14.49 8.08
CA ILE A 428 16.24 -14.94 8.61
C ILE A 428 16.44 -15.98 9.70
N ARG A 429 17.36 -16.96 9.52
CA ARG A 429 17.70 -17.96 10.55
C ARG A 429 18.19 -17.31 11.83
N GLU A 430 19.14 -16.38 11.73
CA GLU A 430 19.63 -15.61 12.88
C GLU A 430 18.49 -14.83 13.57
N ALA A 431 17.68 -14.13 12.80
CA ALA A 431 16.62 -13.29 13.33
C ALA A 431 15.52 -14.10 14.05
N ILE A 432 15.13 -15.28 13.57
CA ILE A 432 14.11 -16.14 14.19
C ILE A 432 14.56 -16.49 15.63
N LEU A 433 15.82 -16.88 15.82
CA LEU A 433 16.37 -17.20 17.14
C LEU A 433 16.40 -15.99 18.08
N VAL A 434 16.69 -14.80 17.55
CA VAL A 434 16.66 -13.56 18.34
C VAL A 434 15.24 -13.13 18.67
N PHE A 435 14.31 -13.33 17.75
CA PHE A 435 12.89 -13.01 17.97
C PHE A 435 12.24 -13.91 19.02
N ASP A 436 12.68 -15.17 19.15
CA ASP A 436 12.23 -16.07 20.22
C ASP A 436 12.56 -15.54 21.63
N ARG A 437 13.68 -14.84 21.79
CA ARG A 437 14.03 -14.18 23.07
C ARG A 437 13.06 -13.05 23.43
N LYS A 438 12.43 -12.41 22.43
CA LYS A 438 11.46 -11.31 22.60
C LYS A 438 10.01 -11.81 22.69
N ILE A 439 9.70 -12.86 21.95
CA ILE A 439 8.39 -13.50 21.87
C ILE A 439 8.61 -15.01 22.06
N LYS A 440 8.47 -15.50 23.28
CA LYS A 440 8.72 -16.90 23.61
C LYS A 440 7.84 -17.83 22.78
N GLY A 441 8.45 -18.79 22.08
CA GLY A 441 7.77 -19.69 21.14
C GLY A 441 7.79 -19.20 19.70
N PHE A 442 8.47 -18.09 19.39
CA PHE A 442 8.60 -17.62 18.01
C PHE A 442 9.39 -18.61 17.13
N ALA A 443 10.41 -19.26 17.68
CA ALA A 443 11.18 -20.33 17.03
C ALA A 443 10.65 -21.74 17.33
N MET A 444 9.36 -21.89 17.68
CA MET A 444 8.78 -23.22 17.91
C MET A 444 8.94 -24.08 16.64
N PRO A 445 9.38 -25.35 16.77
CA PRO A 445 9.68 -26.19 15.62
C PRO A 445 8.51 -26.37 14.65
N GLU A 446 7.28 -26.39 15.16
CA GLU A 446 6.05 -26.58 14.38
C GLU A 446 5.48 -25.28 13.77
N ALA A 447 6.09 -24.11 14.01
CA ALA A 447 5.74 -22.90 13.25
C ALA A 447 6.05 -23.12 11.77
N LEU A 448 5.29 -22.48 10.88
CA LEU A 448 5.38 -22.72 9.44
C LEU A 448 5.88 -21.47 8.71
N LEU A 449 6.92 -21.61 7.90
CA LEU A 449 7.32 -20.64 6.90
C LEU A 449 6.65 -20.97 5.57
N THR A 450 6.16 -19.94 4.88
CA THR A 450 5.53 -20.05 3.54
C THR A 450 6.14 -19.00 2.60
N GLY A 451 6.63 -19.42 1.45
CA GLY A 451 7.35 -18.58 0.48
C GLY A 451 6.47 -18.14 -0.69
N VAL A 452 6.76 -17.01 -1.28
CA VAL A 452 7.69 -15.93 -0.89
C VAL A 452 6.93 -14.62 -0.68
N GLU A 453 7.44 -13.76 0.20
CA GLU A 453 6.94 -12.40 0.37
C GLU A 453 7.93 -11.45 -0.31
N THR A 454 7.60 -10.93 -1.49
CA THR A 454 8.47 -10.09 -2.32
C THR A 454 7.90 -8.71 -2.59
N ARG A 455 6.62 -8.49 -2.25
CA ARG A 455 5.88 -7.26 -2.55
C ARG A 455 5.62 -6.42 -1.30
N THR A 456 6.64 -6.24 -0.47
CA THR A 456 6.55 -5.44 0.76
C THR A 456 6.38 -3.96 0.50
N SER A 457 6.93 -3.46 -0.61
CA SER A 457 6.78 -2.09 -1.11
C SER A 457 7.13 -2.01 -2.60
N SER A 458 6.88 -0.85 -3.22
CA SER A 458 7.30 -0.61 -4.60
C SER A 458 8.83 -0.70 -4.73
N PRO A 459 9.37 -1.43 -5.72
CA PRO A 459 10.81 -1.48 -5.99
C PRO A 459 11.33 -0.26 -6.75
N ILE A 460 10.44 0.71 -7.06
CA ILE A 460 10.75 1.93 -7.78
C ILE A 460 10.13 3.15 -7.09
N CYS A 461 10.65 4.34 -7.42
CA CYS A 461 10.07 5.62 -7.09
C CYS A 461 9.87 6.46 -8.35
N ILE A 462 8.63 6.82 -8.66
CA ILE A 462 8.31 7.76 -9.75
C ILE A 462 8.46 9.17 -9.18
N LYS A 463 9.58 9.81 -9.45
CA LYS A 463 9.96 11.08 -8.79
C LYS A 463 9.04 12.23 -9.16
N ARG A 464 8.73 13.05 -8.18
CA ARG A 464 7.89 14.25 -8.31
C ARG A 464 8.47 15.44 -7.57
N GLY A 465 8.17 16.63 -8.08
CA GLY A 465 8.57 17.91 -7.49
C GLY A 465 7.70 18.30 -6.27
N PRO A 466 7.97 19.49 -5.70
CA PRO A 466 7.15 20.04 -4.62
C PRO A 466 5.70 20.32 -5.04
N ASP A 467 5.44 20.50 -6.32
CA ASP A 467 4.12 20.63 -6.94
C ASP A 467 3.42 19.28 -7.18
N PHE A 468 3.98 18.18 -6.69
CA PHE A 468 3.54 16.80 -6.85
C PHE A 468 3.51 16.30 -8.31
N GLN A 469 4.00 17.07 -9.28
CA GLN A 469 4.12 16.63 -10.66
C GLN A 469 5.43 15.85 -10.89
N ASN A 470 5.42 14.93 -11.85
CA ASN A 470 6.62 14.21 -12.25
C ASN A 470 7.69 15.17 -12.80
N LEU A 471 8.96 14.88 -12.51
CA LEU A 471 10.08 15.77 -12.87
C LEU A 471 10.27 15.95 -14.39
N SER A 472 9.88 14.97 -15.20
CA SER A 472 10.03 14.98 -16.67
C SER A 472 8.71 15.16 -17.44
N MET A 473 7.55 15.12 -16.73
CA MET A 473 6.23 15.08 -17.36
C MET A 473 5.24 15.97 -16.62
N LYS A 474 4.95 17.13 -17.16
CA LYS A 474 3.94 18.06 -16.64
C LYS A 474 2.53 17.46 -16.72
N GLY A 475 1.70 17.80 -15.72
CA GLY A 475 0.33 17.27 -15.61
C GLY A 475 0.24 15.81 -15.17
N LEU A 476 1.37 15.11 -14.98
CA LEU A 476 1.41 13.76 -14.42
C LEU A 476 1.71 13.82 -12.91
N TYR A 477 0.81 13.27 -12.11
CA TYR A 477 0.88 13.28 -10.64
C TYR A 477 1.09 11.87 -10.11
N PRO A 478 2.35 11.41 -9.90
CA PRO A 478 2.62 10.12 -9.30
C PRO A 478 2.17 10.08 -7.83
N ALA A 479 1.41 9.06 -7.45
CA ALA A 479 0.76 9.01 -6.15
C ALA A 479 0.78 7.62 -5.50
N GLY A 480 0.80 7.61 -4.18
CA GLY A 480 0.63 6.42 -3.37
C GLY A 480 1.81 5.46 -3.36
N GLU A 481 1.51 4.20 -3.08
CA GLU A 481 2.52 3.17 -2.87
C GLU A 481 3.22 2.76 -4.17
N GLY A 482 2.50 2.70 -5.29
CA GLY A 482 3.10 2.39 -6.60
C GLY A 482 4.15 3.41 -7.03
N ALA A 483 3.92 4.68 -6.72
CA ALA A 483 4.87 5.75 -6.97
C ALA A 483 6.00 5.85 -5.91
N GLY A 484 5.95 5.02 -4.85
CA GLY A 484 7.01 4.95 -3.83
C GLY A 484 6.83 5.89 -2.64
N TYR A 485 5.66 6.54 -2.46
CA TYR A 485 5.41 7.58 -1.43
C TYR A 485 4.54 7.11 -0.26
N ALA A 486 4.02 5.90 -0.29
CA ALA A 486 3.19 5.33 0.77
C ALA A 486 3.56 3.87 1.02
N GLY A 487 3.12 3.31 2.15
CA GLY A 487 3.36 1.91 2.55
C GLY A 487 2.18 1.34 3.33
N GLY A 488 0.95 1.74 3.03
CA GLY A 488 -0.27 1.22 3.67
C GLY A 488 -1.48 2.13 3.44
N ILE A 489 -2.66 1.67 3.85
CA ILE A 489 -3.96 2.31 3.56
C ILE A 489 -3.99 3.78 3.98
N LEU A 490 -3.65 4.08 5.24
CA LEU A 490 -3.72 5.45 5.76
C LEU A 490 -2.73 6.38 5.06
N SER A 491 -1.46 5.96 4.89
CA SER A 491 -0.44 6.77 4.21
C SER A 491 -0.77 6.99 2.73
N ALA A 492 -1.33 5.98 2.06
CA ALA A 492 -1.79 6.10 0.68
C ALA A 492 -2.96 7.07 0.56
N GLY A 493 -3.92 7.04 1.50
CA GLY A 493 -5.01 8.00 1.55
C GLY A 493 -4.53 9.44 1.79
N ILE A 494 -3.59 9.64 2.73
CA ILE A 494 -2.96 10.96 2.98
C ILE A 494 -2.26 11.49 1.72
N ASP A 495 -1.51 10.63 1.03
CA ASP A 495 -0.82 11.02 -0.20
C ASP A 495 -1.81 11.36 -1.32
N GLY A 496 -2.90 10.59 -1.43
CA GLY A 496 -3.99 10.87 -2.36
C GLY A 496 -4.64 12.23 -2.14
N ILE A 497 -4.86 12.63 -0.87
CA ILE A 497 -5.35 13.97 -0.53
C ILE A 497 -4.37 15.06 -0.99
N LYS A 498 -3.08 14.92 -0.65
CA LYS A 498 -2.05 15.90 -1.04
C LYS A 498 -1.94 16.09 -2.55
N VAL A 499 -1.98 14.99 -3.28
CA VAL A 499 -1.93 15.01 -4.75
C VAL A 499 -3.19 15.66 -5.34
N ALA A 500 -4.37 15.35 -4.81
CA ALA A 500 -5.62 15.97 -5.24
C ALA A 500 -5.64 17.48 -4.98
N GLU A 501 -5.13 17.93 -3.83
CA GLU A 501 -4.98 19.36 -3.53
C GLU A 501 -4.05 20.06 -4.51
N ALA A 502 -2.86 19.49 -4.76
CA ALA A 502 -1.90 20.05 -5.70
C ALA A 502 -2.45 20.14 -7.12
N LEU A 503 -3.15 19.09 -7.57
CA LEU A 503 -3.83 19.07 -8.86
C LEU A 503 -4.92 20.14 -8.94
N ALA A 504 -5.77 20.24 -7.91
CA ALA A 504 -6.86 21.21 -7.88
C ALA A 504 -6.34 22.66 -7.93
N VAL A 505 -5.28 22.97 -7.17
CA VAL A 505 -4.62 24.28 -7.22
C VAL A 505 -3.98 24.55 -8.59
N SER A 506 -3.37 23.54 -9.21
CA SER A 506 -2.82 23.66 -10.57
C SER A 506 -3.89 23.95 -11.62
N LEU A 507 -5.09 23.40 -11.45
CA LEU A 507 -6.19 23.51 -12.41
C LEU A 507 -7.03 24.78 -12.23
N LEU A 508 -7.27 25.19 -10.98
CA LEU A 508 -8.20 26.27 -10.63
C LEU A 508 -7.51 27.53 -10.09
N GLY A 509 -6.26 27.45 -9.68
CA GLY A 509 -5.60 28.45 -8.84
C GLY A 509 -5.88 28.24 -7.34
N SER A 510 -5.14 28.96 -6.48
CA SER A 510 -5.32 28.95 -5.03
C SER A 510 -6.31 30.02 -4.61
N THR A 511 -7.19 29.72 -3.66
CA THR A 511 -8.06 30.70 -3.00
C THR A 511 -7.41 31.35 -1.79
N ASP A 512 -6.34 30.74 -1.22
CA ASP A 512 -5.59 31.25 -0.06
C ASP A 512 -4.08 31.26 -0.33
N SER A 513 -3.45 32.41 -0.07
CA SER A 513 -2.00 32.61 -0.19
C SER A 513 -1.17 31.87 0.88
N ASP A 514 -1.79 31.25 1.87
CA ASP A 514 -1.14 30.68 3.08
C ASP A 514 -1.09 29.15 3.12
N VAL A 515 -1.44 28.43 2.05
CA VAL A 515 -1.58 26.96 2.05
C VAL A 515 -0.51 26.23 1.22
N VAL A 516 0.60 26.86 0.89
CA VAL A 516 1.73 26.18 0.21
C VAL A 516 2.87 25.91 1.17
#